data_2ad53658952f1b9c421b755b52379722
#
_entry.id   2ad53658952f1b9c421b755b52379722
#
_cell.length_a   1.000
_cell.length_b   1.000
_cell.length_c   1.000
_cell.angle_alpha   90.00
_cell.angle_beta   90.00
_cell.angle_gamma   90.00
#
_symmetry.space_group_name_H-M   'P 1'
#
loop_
_entity.id
_entity.type
_entity.pdbx_description
1 polymer ?
#
loop_
_entity_poly.entity_id
_entity_poly.type
_entity_poly.pdbx_seq_one_letter_code
_entity_poly.pdbx_strand_id
1 'polypeptide(L)'
;MKITKYTLETQKDVNLRFAVVSDLHSRSYKKVIEALKSISPDVILMPGDIVEIAAAYMRKRNEKGLAFLEEAAKIAPCYYCYGNHEIFYSHAKFGHRKTPERTLGDAYFQRISNAGVNIVNDSYKKASDNEIYVGGLVCGRDMNPELNMPKPDLKFLNDYKKIKGFKILLCHYPHYYEEYLKDLDFDMILSGHAHGGQWRFFNRGVYAPHQGIFPKFTSGMHDGRFIICRGSANNTFPIPRFFNPCEVIEIQVTKK
;
A
#
# COMPACT_ATOMS: atom_id res chain seq x y z
N MET A 1 11.55 -13.88 4.37
CA MET A 1 11.26 -12.54 3.88
C MET A 1 12.27 -12.22 2.79
N LYS A 2 11.84 -11.78 1.62
CA LYS A 2 12.71 -11.31 0.54
C LYS A 2 12.83 -9.79 0.65
N ILE A 3 14.02 -9.24 0.45
CA ILE A 3 14.20 -7.80 0.20
C ILE A 3 14.38 -7.65 -1.31
N THR A 4 13.46 -6.94 -1.95
CA THR A 4 13.55 -6.62 -3.39
C THR A 4 14.03 -5.17 -3.53
N LYS A 5 15.05 -4.93 -4.36
CA LYS A 5 15.68 -3.61 -4.48
C LYS A 5 15.37 -2.98 -5.84
N TYR A 6 15.07 -1.68 -5.80
CA TYR A 6 14.92 -0.84 -6.98
C TYR A 6 15.76 0.43 -6.84
N THR A 7 16.20 0.95 -7.97
CA THR A 7 16.81 2.28 -8.07
C THR A 7 15.94 3.13 -8.99
N LEU A 8 15.68 4.36 -8.58
CA LEU A 8 14.94 5.36 -9.34
C LEU A 8 15.79 6.63 -9.42
N GLU A 9 16.04 7.09 -10.63
CA GLU A 9 16.76 8.33 -10.88
C GLU A 9 15.78 9.46 -11.18
N THR A 10 16.07 10.68 -10.66
CA THR A 10 15.23 11.85 -10.87
C THR A 10 16.07 13.11 -11.08
N GLN A 11 15.52 14.11 -11.78
CA GLN A 11 16.13 15.43 -11.88
C GLN A 11 15.87 16.32 -10.64
N LYS A 12 14.97 15.87 -9.74
CA LYS A 12 14.65 16.58 -8.51
C LYS A 12 15.70 16.30 -7.44
N ASP A 13 15.84 17.21 -6.47
CA ASP A 13 16.84 17.10 -5.41
C ASP A 13 16.42 16.10 -4.34
N VAL A 14 16.54 14.82 -4.67
CA VAL A 14 16.19 13.68 -3.81
C VAL A 14 17.34 12.69 -3.79
N ASN A 15 17.79 12.34 -2.59
CA ASN A 15 18.71 11.24 -2.33
C ASN A 15 18.29 10.54 -1.05
N LEU A 16 17.30 9.65 -1.16
CA LEU A 16 16.69 8.95 -0.03
C LEU A 16 16.49 7.47 -0.34
N ARG A 17 16.55 6.70 0.74
CA ARG A 17 16.21 5.28 0.76
C ARG A 17 14.85 5.08 1.38
N PHE A 18 13.94 4.52 0.62
CA PHE A 18 12.60 4.18 1.06
C PHE A 18 12.48 2.67 1.31
N ALA A 19 11.74 2.29 2.34
CA ALA A 19 11.26 0.93 2.49
C ALA A 19 9.74 0.89 2.26
N VAL A 20 9.25 -0.12 1.52
CA VAL A 20 7.83 -0.31 1.27
C VAL A 20 7.36 -1.59 1.92
N VAL A 21 6.30 -1.49 2.73
CA VAL A 21 5.62 -2.60 3.40
C VAL A 21 4.13 -2.52 3.10
N SER A 22 3.55 -3.59 2.58
CA SER A 22 2.12 -3.70 2.27
C SER A 22 1.58 -5.08 2.64
N ASP A 23 0.27 -5.20 2.77
CA ASP A 23 -0.42 -6.49 2.92
C ASP A 23 0.12 -7.36 4.07
N LEU A 24 0.27 -6.76 5.25
CA LEU A 24 0.66 -7.47 6.47
C LEU A 24 -0.54 -8.20 7.11
N HIS A 25 -1.76 -7.64 6.96
CA HIS A 25 -3.01 -8.21 7.47
C HIS A 25 -2.93 -8.64 8.93
N SER A 26 -2.32 -7.82 9.76
CA SER A 26 -2.12 -8.12 11.20
C SER A 26 -1.51 -9.51 11.46
N ARG A 27 -0.66 -10.00 10.56
CA ARG A 27 0.08 -11.26 10.72
C ARG A 27 1.37 -11.06 11.51
N SER A 28 2.19 -12.11 11.59
CA SER A 28 3.50 -12.03 12.23
C SER A 28 4.43 -11.07 11.46
N TYR A 29 4.99 -10.09 12.15
CA TYR A 29 5.75 -8.98 11.58
C TYR A 29 7.24 -8.96 11.96
N LYS A 30 7.72 -9.86 12.82
CA LYS A 30 9.12 -9.86 13.28
C LYS A 30 10.12 -9.82 12.13
N LYS A 31 9.93 -10.68 11.12
CA LYS A 31 10.78 -10.70 9.91
C LYS A 31 10.68 -9.43 9.08
N VAL A 32 9.57 -8.71 9.14
CA VAL A 32 9.40 -7.40 8.48
C VAL A 32 10.23 -6.35 9.20
N ILE A 33 10.17 -6.31 10.53
CA ILE A 33 11.00 -5.40 11.36
C ILE A 33 12.50 -5.68 11.18
N GLU A 34 12.89 -6.95 11.14
CA GLU A 34 14.29 -7.34 10.84
C GLU A 34 14.74 -6.82 9.47
N ALA A 35 13.88 -6.96 8.44
CA ALA A 35 14.15 -6.45 7.10
C ALA A 35 14.25 -4.91 7.10
N LEU A 36 13.34 -4.20 7.76
CA LEU A 36 13.38 -2.73 7.89
C LEU A 36 14.68 -2.26 8.56
N LYS A 37 15.08 -2.90 9.65
CA LYS A 37 16.34 -2.59 10.33
C LYS A 37 17.55 -2.85 9.42
N SER A 38 17.53 -3.92 8.62
CA SER A 38 18.60 -4.24 7.67
C SER A 38 18.67 -3.25 6.51
N ILE A 39 17.54 -2.74 6.04
CA ILE A 39 17.46 -1.71 4.99
C ILE A 39 17.96 -0.37 5.53
N SER A 40 17.68 -0.04 6.80
CA SER A 40 17.94 1.26 7.40
C SER A 40 17.39 2.41 6.54
N PRO A 41 16.07 2.47 6.31
CA PRO A 41 15.46 3.43 5.41
C PRO A 41 15.38 4.82 6.04
N ASP A 42 15.38 5.86 5.20
CA ASP A 42 15.10 7.24 5.62
C ASP A 42 13.59 7.44 5.85
N VAL A 43 12.74 6.70 5.10
CA VAL A 43 11.28 6.78 5.18
C VAL A 43 10.66 5.39 4.92
N ILE A 44 9.61 5.05 5.68
CA ILE A 44 8.81 3.84 5.48
C ILE A 44 7.46 4.22 4.86
N LEU A 45 7.13 3.56 3.75
CA LEU A 45 5.93 3.81 2.96
C LEU A 45 5.02 2.57 2.99
N MET A 46 3.76 2.76 3.37
CA MET A 46 2.81 1.66 3.59
C MET A 46 1.54 1.86 2.77
N PRO A 47 1.48 1.30 1.54
CA PRO A 47 0.29 1.41 0.68
C PRO A 47 -0.81 0.38 1.01
N GLY A 48 -1.20 0.29 2.29
CA GLY A 48 -2.42 -0.39 2.74
C GLY A 48 -2.30 -1.83 3.20
N ASP A 49 -3.40 -2.31 3.75
CA ASP A 49 -3.63 -3.66 4.27
C ASP A 49 -2.62 -4.09 5.35
N ILE A 50 -2.25 -3.15 6.23
CA ILE A 50 -1.40 -3.44 7.40
C ILE A 50 -2.25 -4.00 8.53
N VAL A 51 -3.42 -3.38 8.80
CA VAL A 51 -4.35 -3.78 9.87
C VAL A 51 -5.55 -4.50 9.28
N GLU A 52 -5.93 -5.63 9.88
CA GLU A 52 -7.08 -6.42 9.47
C GLU A 52 -8.30 -6.12 10.36
N ILE A 53 -9.38 -5.57 9.79
CA ILE A 53 -10.61 -5.27 10.54
C ILE A 53 -11.81 -6.16 10.19
N ALA A 54 -11.70 -7.00 9.16
CA ALA A 54 -12.82 -7.66 8.51
C ALA A 54 -13.60 -8.66 9.39
N ALA A 55 -13.09 -9.07 10.56
CA ALA A 55 -13.80 -10.06 11.39
C ALA A 55 -13.84 -9.70 12.87
N ALA A 56 -15.05 -9.66 13.44
CA ALA A 56 -15.28 -9.38 14.86
C ALA A 56 -14.53 -10.35 15.81
N TYR A 57 -14.30 -11.61 15.39
CA TYR A 57 -13.50 -12.60 16.14
C TYR A 57 -12.00 -12.36 16.01
N MET A 58 -11.56 -11.40 15.20
CA MET A 58 -10.16 -11.08 14.94
C MET A 58 -9.61 -9.93 15.80
N ARG A 59 -10.33 -9.45 16.81
CA ARG A 59 -9.86 -8.33 17.67
C ARG A 59 -8.43 -8.51 18.18
N LYS A 60 -8.01 -9.73 18.56
CA LYS A 60 -6.62 -10.03 18.94
C LYS A 60 -5.62 -9.97 17.77
N ARG A 61 -6.08 -10.05 16.53
CA ARG A 61 -5.21 -9.91 15.35
C ARG A 61 -4.86 -8.44 15.06
N ASN A 62 -5.82 -7.53 15.24
CA ASN A 62 -5.60 -6.10 14.99
C ASN A 62 -4.40 -5.59 15.78
N GLU A 63 -4.21 -6.10 17.01
CA GLU A 63 -3.07 -5.75 17.85
C GLU A 63 -1.70 -5.98 17.20
N LYS A 64 -1.54 -7.00 16.37
CA LYS A 64 -0.26 -7.25 15.68
C LYS A 64 0.02 -6.22 14.59
N GLY A 65 -1.00 -5.78 13.87
CA GLY A 65 -0.87 -4.70 12.88
C GLY A 65 -0.52 -3.37 13.55
N LEU A 66 -1.19 -3.07 14.67
CA LEU A 66 -0.91 -1.86 15.45
C LEU A 66 0.50 -1.89 16.06
N ALA A 67 0.87 -3.00 16.69
CA ALA A 67 2.21 -3.18 17.25
C ALA A 67 3.31 -3.08 16.18
N PHE A 68 3.05 -3.59 14.97
CA PHE A 68 3.96 -3.38 13.84
C PHE A 68 4.13 -1.89 13.52
N LEU A 69 3.04 -1.13 13.43
CA LEU A 69 3.09 0.31 13.14
C LEU A 69 3.88 1.07 14.22
N GLU A 70 3.65 0.72 15.49
CA GLU A 70 4.37 1.29 16.63
C GLU A 70 5.88 0.97 16.61
N GLU A 71 6.26 -0.24 16.20
CA GLU A 71 7.68 -0.63 16.09
C GLU A 71 8.32 -0.03 14.81
N ALA A 72 7.62 0.03 13.71
CA ALA A 72 8.13 0.63 12.47
C ALA A 72 8.40 2.13 12.64
N ALA A 73 7.53 2.85 13.34
CA ALA A 73 7.69 4.29 13.61
C ALA A 73 8.94 4.63 14.46
N LYS A 74 9.49 3.65 15.18
CA LYS A 74 10.77 3.81 15.92
C LYS A 74 12.00 3.65 15.01
N ILE A 75 11.83 3.14 13.79
CA ILE A 75 12.94 2.91 12.86
C ILE A 75 13.12 4.13 11.95
N ALA A 76 12.03 4.64 11.37
CA ALA A 76 12.04 5.81 10.49
C ALA A 76 10.63 6.44 10.41
N PRO A 77 10.50 7.69 9.95
CA PRO A 77 9.21 8.30 9.65
C PRO A 77 8.34 7.41 8.75
N CYS A 78 7.11 7.15 9.18
CA CYS A 78 6.17 6.27 8.51
C CYS A 78 5.04 7.05 7.86
N TYR A 79 4.68 6.68 6.63
CA TYR A 79 3.51 7.18 5.90
C TYR A 79 2.62 6.00 5.53
N TYR A 80 1.35 6.09 5.90
CA TYR A 80 0.39 5.01 5.79
C TYR A 80 -0.89 5.46 5.12
N CYS A 81 -1.23 4.83 4.01
CA CYS A 81 -2.53 4.94 3.36
C CYS A 81 -3.32 3.64 3.60
N TYR A 82 -4.60 3.75 3.88
CA TYR A 82 -5.45 2.59 4.11
C TYR A 82 -5.69 1.80 2.82
N GLY A 83 -5.69 0.48 2.94
CA GLY A 83 -6.18 -0.44 1.94
C GLY A 83 -7.64 -0.86 2.20
N ASN A 84 -8.12 -1.85 1.47
CA ASN A 84 -9.51 -2.30 1.62
C ASN A 84 -9.76 -3.08 2.91
N HIS A 85 -8.74 -3.57 3.58
CA HIS A 85 -8.89 -4.24 4.88
C HIS A 85 -8.96 -3.28 6.08
N GLU A 86 -8.54 -2.03 5.92
CA GLU A 86 -8.80 -0.94 6.87
C GLU A 86 -10.12 -0.25 6.60
N ILE A 87 -10.60 -0.25 5.34
CA ILE A 87 -11.84 0.39 4.91
C ILE A 87 -12.68 -0.64 4.19
N PHE A 88 -13.76 -1.07 4.81
CA PHE A 88 -14.71 -1.98 4.20
C PHE A 88 -16.00 -1.23 3.84
N TYR A 89 -16.17 -0.92 2.56
CA TYR A 89 -17.44 -0.44 2.05
C TYR A 89 -18.27 -1.59 1.53
N SER A 90 -19.59 -1.58 1.80
CA SER A 90 -20.52 -2.57 1.27
C SER A 90 -20.81 -2.30 -0.21
N HIS A 91 -19.87 -2.65 -1.09
CA HIS A 91 -20.11 -2.61 -2.53
C HIS A 91 -20.89 -3.83 -3.04
N ALA A 92 -21.14 -4.80 -2.17
CA ALA A 92 -21.64 -6.10 -2.59
C ALA A 92 -23.16 -6.14 -2.74
N LYS A 93 -23.61 -6.18 -3.97
CA LYS A 93 -24.80 -6.94 -4.35
C LYS A 93 -24.51 -8.46 -4.42
N PHE A 94 -23.67 -8.98 -3.53
CA PHE A 94 -23.47 -10.42 -3.41
C PHE A 94 -24.46 -10.95 -2.39
N GLY A 95 -25.60 -11.46 -2.90
CA GLY A 95 -26.57 -12.28 -2.18
C GLY A 95 -26.98 -11.74 -0.80
N HIS A 96 -28.14 -11.12 -0.70
CA HIS A 96 -29.01 -10.94 0.50
C HIS A 96 -28.43 -10.54 1.87
N ARG A 97 -27.12 -10.35 2.06
CA ARG A 97 -26.53 -9.82 3.29
C ARG A 97 -25.88 -8.48 3.04
N LYS A 98 -26.55 -7.42 3.47
CA LYS A 98 -25.92 -6.10 3.64
C LYS A 98 -24.87 -6.22 4.75
N THR A 99 -23.59 -6.34 4.39
CA THR A 99 -22.51 -6.18 5.37
C THR A 99 -22.41 -4.71 5.72
N PRO A 100 -22.39 -4.35 7.02
CA PRO A 100 -22.25 -2.95 7.41
C PRO A 100 -20.91 -2.39 6.94
N GLU A 101 -20.92 -1.13 6.51
CA GLU A 101 -19.69 -0.37 6.25
C GLU A 101 -18.84 -0.32 7.53
N ARG A 102 -17.55 -0.53 7.40
CA ARG A 102 -16.60 -0.49 8.51
C ARG A 102 -15.34 0.23 8.08
N THR A 103 -14.87 1.09 8.93
CA THR A 103 -13.55 1.71 8.83
C THR A 103 -12.79 1.43 10.12
N LEU A 104 -11.48 1.57 10.06
CA LEU A 104 -10.67 1.58 11.27
C LEU A 104 -11.10 2.76 12.13
N GLY A 105 -11.69 2.48 13.31
CA GLY A 105 -12.34 3.49 14.15
C GLY A 105 -11.35 4.48 14.77
N ASP A 106 -11.90 5.58 15.33
CA ASP A 106 -11.13 6.71 15.86
C ASP A 106 -10.07 6.31 16.91
N ALA A 107 -10.37 5.34 17.76
CA ALA A 107 -9.40 4.87 18.76
C ALA A 107 -8.14 4.25 18.12
N TYR A 108 -8.30 3.55 17.02
CA TYR A 108 -7.17 3.00 16.25
C TYR A 108 -6.42 4.11 15.52
N PHE A 109 -7.15 5.05 14.92
CA PHE A 109 -6.57 6.20 14.27
C PHE A 109 -5.70 7.00 15.23
N GLN A 110 -6.22 7.31 16.42
CA GLN A 110 -5.47 8.02 17.47
C GLN A 110 -4.24 7.23 17.92
N ARG A 111 -4.35 5.93 18.14
CA ARG A 111 -3.23 5.08 18.53
C ARG A 111 -2.12 5.09 17.49
N ILE A 112 -2.46 4.96 16.21
CA ILE A 112 -1.52 4.99 15.08
C ILE A 112 -0.83 6.37 15.01
N SER A 113 -1.62 7.44 15.11
CA SER A 113 -1.11 8.82 15.08
C SER A 113 -0.20 9.13 16.28
N ASN A 114 -0.57 8.67 17.48
CA ASN A 114 0.24 8.83 18.70
C ASN A 114 1.57 8.06 18.61
N ALA A 115 1.63 6.99 17.83
CA ALA A 115 2.89 6.28 17.55
C ALA A 115 3.80 7.05 16.57
N GLY A 116 3.36 8.17 16.03
CA GLY A 116 4.12 8.99 15.07
C GLY A 116 3.96 8.56 13.60
N VAL A 117 2.99 7.69 13.30
CA VAL A 117 2.68 7.28 11.93
C VAL A 117 1.81 8.34 11.25
N ASN A 118 2.24 8.81 10.09
CA ASN A 118 1.50 9.76 9.28
C ASN A 118 0.45 9.04 8.44
N ILE A 119 -0.82 9.13 8.82
CA ILE A 119 -1.93 8.66 7.99
C ILE A 119 -2.20 9.69 6.90
N VAL A 120 -2.27 9.25 5.63
CA VAL A 120 -2.39 10.12 4.44
C VAL A 120 -3.57 9.72 3.55
N ASN A 121 -4.69 9.32 4.15
CA ASN A 121 -5.91 8.97 3.42
C ASN A 121 -6.51 10.18 2.68
N ASP A 122 -6.63 10.11 1.36
CA ASP A 122 -7.08 11.19 0.46
C ASP A 122 -6.51 12.55 0.85
N SER A 123 -5.25 12.53 1.24
CA SER A 123 -4.49 13.68 1.72
C SER A 123 -3.00 13.49 1.44
N TYR A 124 -2.22 14.52 1.68
CA TYR A 124 -0.76 14.43 1.56
C TYR A 124 -0.07 15.16 2.69
N LYS A 125 1.18 14.77 2.95
CA LYS A 125 2.07 15.43 3.91
C LYS A 125 3.46 15.62 3.31
N LYS A 126 4.15 16.67 3.73
CA LYS A 126 5.56 16.87 3.43
C LYS A 126 6.40 15.86 4.23
N ALA A 127 7.30 15.16 3.56
CA ALA A 127 8.09 14.09 4.17
C ALA A 127 9.51 14.51 4.54
N SER A 128 10.03 15.57 3.92
CA SER A 128 11.33 16.13 4.24
C SER A 128 11.42 17.60 3.80
N ASP A 129 12.47 18.28 4.21
CA ASP A 129 12.70 19.70 3.82
C ASP A 129 12.95 19.88 2.32
N ASN A 130 13.34 18.83 1.61
CA ASN A 130 13.64 18.85 0.17
C ASN A 130 12.40 18.78 -0.74
N GLU A 131 11.25 19.31 -0.30
CA GLU A 131 10.00 19.31 -1.07
C GLU A 131 9.57 17.90 -1.54
N ILE A 132 9.70 16.91 -0.68
CA ILE A 132 9.21 15.56 -0.90
C ILE A 132 7.85 15.42 -0.22
N TYR A 133 6.86 14.99 -0.98
CA TYR A 133 5.48 14.84 -0.51
C TYR A 133 5.02 13.40 -0.67
N VAL A 134 4.35 12.89 0.36
CA VAL A 134 3.70 11.58 0.35
C VAL A 134 2.20 11.79 0.47
N GLY A 135 1.46 11.35 -0.53
CA GLY A 135 0.00 11.34 -0.53
C GLY A 135 -0.52 9.92 -0.59
N GLY A 136 -1.75 9.73 -0.16
CA GLY A 136 -2.42 8.44 -0.19
C GLY A 136 -3.81 8.52 -0.79
N LEU A 137 -4.11 7.61 -1.70
CA LEU A 137 -5.41 7.45 -2.33
C LEU A 137 -6.08 6.19 -1.79
N VAL A 138 -7.18 6.36 -1.07
CA VAL A 138 -7.97 5.23 -0.60
C VAL A 138 -8.95 4.75 -1.67
N CYS A 139 -9.46 3.52 -1.52
CA CYS A 139 -10.55 3.06 -2.38
C CYS A 139 -11.82 3.86 -2.10
N GLY A 140 -12.50 4.28 -3.15
CA GLY A 140 -13.72 5.07 -3.03
C GLY A 140 -14.90 4.27 -2.49
N ARG A 141 -15.92 4.98 -2.02
CA ARG A 141 -17.18 4.42 -1.54
C ARG A 141 -18.09 4.00 -2.70
N ASP A 142 -18.11 4.80 -3.74
CA ASP A 142 -18.97 4.60 -4.89
C ASP A 142 -18.32 3.69 -5.92
N MET A 143 -19.13 2.83 -6.53
CA MET A 143 -18.66 1.96 -7.61
C MET A 143 -18.66 2.69 -8.94
N ASN A 144 -17.62 2.48 -9.72
CA ASN A 144 -17.65 2.75 -11.15
C ASN A 144 -18.35 1.58 -11.85
N PRO A 145 -19.55 1.77 -12.43
CA PRO A 145 -20.31 0.67 -13.01
C PRO A 145 -19.68 0.11 -14.29
N GLU A 146 -18.91 0.90 -15.03
CA GLU A 146 -18.26 0.50 -16.28
C GLU A 146 -17.06 -0.41 -16.01
N LEU A 147 -16.30 -0.10 -14.98
CA LEU A 147 -15.08 -0.81 -14.62
C LEU A 147 -15.30 -1.88 -13.53
N ASN A 148 -16.50 -1.93 -12.95
CA ASN A 148 -16.84 -2.81 -11.83
C ASN A 148 -15.83 -2.76 -10.66
N MET A 149 -15.37 -1.55 -10.34
CA MET A 149 -14.42 -1.28 -9.25
C MET A 149 -14.81 -0.03 -8.45
N PRO A 150 -14.36 0.13 -7.19
CA PRO A 150 -14.55 1.36 -6.43
C PRO A 150 -13.94 2.56 -7.17
N LYS A 151 -14.63 3.70 -7.16
CA LYS A 151 -14.17 4.93 -7.81
C LYS A 151 -13.27 5.72 -6.85
N PRO A 152 -12.04 6.13 -7.25
CA PRO A 152 -11.16 6.91 -6.39
C PRO A 152 -11.62 8.36 -6.22
N ASP A 153 -11.07 9.08 -5.24
CA ASP A 153 -11.28 10.52 -5.08
C ASP A 153 -10.49 11.31 -6.14
N LEU A 154 -11.19 11.62 -7.24
CA LEU A 154 -10.60 12.39 -8.36
C LEU A 154 -10.28 13.83 -7.96
N LYS A 155 -11.00 14.41 -6.97
CA LYS A 155 -10.70 15.76 -6.48
C LYS A 155 -9.34 15.78 -5.80
N PHE A 156 -9.09 14.84 -4.87
CA PHE A 156 -7.80 14.70 -4.22
C PHE A 156 -6.66 14.53 -5.24
N LEU A 157 -6.80 13.63 -6.22
CA LEU A 157 -5.80 13.42 -7.26
C LEU A 157 -5.50 14.70 -8.05
N ASN A 158 -6.55 15.43 -8.44
CA ASN A 158 -6.42 16.67 -9.18
C ASN A 158 -5.77 17.81 -8.38
N ASP A 159 -5.94 17.82 -7.07
CA ASP A 159 -5.30 18.80 -6.20
C ASP A 159 -3.85 18.38 -5.89
N TYR A 160 -3.60 17.12 -5.59
CA TYR A 160 -2.26 16.63 -5.26
C TYR A 160 -1.29 16.70 -6.45
N LYS A 161 -1.71 16.40 -7.68
CA LYS A 161 -0.84 16.51 -8.86
C LYS A 161 -0.26 17.90 -9.09
N LYS A 162 -0.93 18.97 -8.60
CA LYS A 162 -0.50 20.38 -8.76
C LYS A 162 0.64 20.76 -7.83
N ILE A 163 0.89 19.99 -6.78
CA ILE A 163 1.97 20.26 -5.82
C ILE A 163 3.30 20.15 -6.54
N LYS A 164 4.16 21.15 -6.31
CA LYS A 164 5.56 21.15 -6.79
C LYS A 164 6.39 20.27 -5.86
N GLY A 165 7.45 19.67 -6.38
CA GLY A 165 8.35 18.80 -5.64
C GLY A 165 8.25 17.34 -6.07
N PHE A 166 8.92 16.45 -5.34
CA PHE A 166 8.89 15.00 -5.56
C PHE A 166 7.64 14.40 -4.93
N LYS A 167 6.75 13.87 -5.75
CA LYS A 167 5.43 13.39 -5.33
C LYS A 167 5.35 11.87 -5.33
N ILE A 168 5.12 11.30 -4.16
CA ILE A 168 4.90 9.86 -3.95
C ILE A 168 3.44 9.62 -3.68
N LEU A 169 2.79 8.76 -4.46
CA LEU A 169 1.41 8.34 -4.25
C LEU A 169 1.35 6.92 -3.71
N LEU A 170 0.79 6.74 -2.53
CA LEU A 170 0.40 5.43 -1.99
C LEU A 170 -1.02 5.13 -2.47
N CYS A 171 -1.18 4.08 -3.25
CA CYS A 171 -2.47 3.65 -3.76
C CYS A 171 -2.57 2.14 -3.68
N HIS A 172 -3.39 1.62 -2.75
CA HIS A 172 -3.43 0.19 -2.49
C HIS A 172 -3.79 -0.64 -3.72
N TYR A 173 -4.73 -0.15 -4.56
CA TYR A 173 -5.25 -0.84 -5.72
C TYR A 173 -4.40 -0.64 -6.98
N PRO A 174 -3.63 -1.65 -7.44
CA PRO A 174 -2.78 -1.51 -8.62
C PRO A 174 -3.57 -1.36 -9.93
N HIS A 175 -4.81 -1.83 -9.99
CA HIS A 175 -5.67 -1.72 -11.16
C HIS A 175 -6.18 -0.29 -11.41
N TYR A 176 -6.03 0.65 -10.44
CA TYR A 176 -6.29 2.06 -10.68
C TYR A 176 -5.27 2.72 -11.61
N TYR A 177 -4.11 2.08 -11.81
CA TYR A 177 -3.01 2.69 -12.54
C TYR A 177 -3.41 3.09 -13.97
N GLU A 178 -3.98 2.19 -14.75
CA GLU A 178 -4.29 2.46 -16.16
C GLU A 178 -5.41 3.49 -16.33
N GLU A 179 -6.42 3.44 -15.48
CA GLU A 179 -7.62 4.25 -15.64
C GLU A 179 -7.51 5.65 -15.01
N TYR A 180 -6.74 5.79 -13.94
CA TYR A 180 -6.77 7.00 -13.16
C TYR A 180 -5.40 7.64 -12.90
N LEU A 181 -4.30 6.87 -12.96
CA LEU A 181 -3.02 7.35 -12.44
C LEU A 181 -1.93 7.48 -13.50
N LYS A 182 -1.99 6.72 -14.57
CA LYS A 182 -0.93 6.61 -15.57
C LYS A 182 -0.53 7.95 -16.18
N ASP A 183 -1.48 8.82 -16.45
CA ASP A 183 -1.26 10.11 -17.10
C ASP A 183 -1.08 11.27 -16.09
N LEU A 184 -1.03 10.95 -14.79
CA LEU A 184 -0.80 11.95 -13.75
C LEU A 184 0.70 12.08 -13.44
N ASP A 185 1.13 13.30 -13.13
CA ASP A 185 2.51 13.67 -12.83
C ASP A 185 2.86 13.32 -11.37
N PHE A 186 2.98 12.02 -11.08
CA PHE A 186 3.57 11.51 -9.84
C PHE A 186 4.95 10.90 -10.14
N ASP A 187 5.93 11.18 -9.30
CA ASP A 187 7.30 10.66 -9.48
C ASP A 187 7.41 9.18 -9.09
N MET A 188 6.62 8.76 -8.11
CA MET A 188 6.56 7.36 -7.67
C MET A 188 5.14 7.00 -7.22
N ILE A 189 4.65 5.84 -7.67
CA ILE A 189 3.36 5.28 -7.28
C ILE A 189 3.60 3.90 -6.69
N LEU A 190 3.04 3.65 -5.50
CA LEU A 190 3.25 2.40 -4.76
C LEU A 190 1.92 1.71 -4.48
N SER A 191 1.84 0.43 -4.78
CA SER A 191 0.64 -0.40 -4.58
C SER A 191 0.92 -1.72 -3.87
N GLY A 192 -0.14 -2.30 -3.32
CA GLY A 192 -0.18 -3.66 -2.78
C GLY A 192 -1.30 -4.49 -3.40
N HIS A 193 -2.18 -5.08 -2.56
CA HIS A 193 -3.44 -5.73 -2.90
C HIS A 193 -3.33 -7.04 -3.70
N ALA A 194 -2.48 -7.09 -4.69
CA ALA A 194 -2.40 -8.22 -5.64
C ALA A 194 -1.71 -9.47 -5.06
N HIS A 195 -1.09 -9.35 -3.88
CA HIS A 195 -0.37 -10.45 -3.22
C HIS A 195 0.60 -11.20 -4.15
N GLY A 196 1.19 -10.52 -5.13
CA GLY A 196 2.06 -11.11 -6.13
C GLY A 196 1.34 -12.06 -7.09
N GLY A 197 0.00 -12.07 -7.10
CA GLY A 197 -0.82 -12.99 -7.89
C GLY A 197 -0.95 -14.37 -7.26
N GLN A 198 -0.82 -14.51 -5.95
CA GLN A 198 -0.90 -15.69 -5.08
C GLN A 198 0.06 -16.84 -5.48
N TRP A 199 -0.04 -17.36 -6.68
CA TRP A 199 0.88 -18.31 -7.32
C TRP A 199 1.63 -17.63 -8.46
N ARG A 200 2.88 -17.97 -8.67
CA ARG A 200 3.69 -17.37 -9.74
C ARG A 200 4.36 -18.44 -10.56
N PHE A 201 4.20 -18.34 -11.88
CA PHE A 201 4.90 -19.16 -12.86
C PHE A 201 5.58 -18.25 -13.87
N PHE A 202 6.84 -18.49 -14.18
CA PHE A 202 7.64 -17.68 -15.11
C PHE A 202 7.52 -16.16 -14.83
N ASN A 203 7.59 -15.77 -13.56
CA ASN A 203 7.45 -14.39 -13.08
C ASN A 203 6.04 -13.75 -13.28
N ARG A 204 5.03 -14.50 -13.69
CA ARG A 204 3.65 -14.04 -13.79
C ARG A 204 2.81 -14.51 -12.60
N GLY A 205 2.00 -13.62 -12.07
CA GLY A 205 0.97 -13.98 -11.09
C GLY A 205 -0.20 -14.70 -11.74
N VAL A 206 -0.84 -15.61 -11.01
CA VAL A 206 -1.97 -16.39 -11.55
C VAL A 206 -3.31 -15.71 -11.35
N TYR A 207 -3.51 -15.06 -10.19
CA TYR A 207 -4.78 -14.41 -9.85
C TYR A 207 -4.56 -13.18 -8.98
N ALA A 208 -5.29 -12.12 -9.26
CA ALA A 208 -5.41 -10.99 -8.36
C ALA A 208 -6.85 -10.47 -8.31
N PRO A 209 -7.33 -9.99 -7.14
CA PRO A 209 -8.64 -9.38 -7.02
C PRO A 209 -8.78 -8.21 -8.01
N HIS A 210 -9.99 -8.04 -8.55
CA HIS A 210 -10.35 -7.03 -9.56
C HIS A 210 -9.60 -7.10 -10.90
N GLN A 211 -8.61 -7.99 -11.05
CA GLN A 211 -7.87 -8.19 -12.30
C GLN A 211 -8.08 -9.60 -12.90
N GLY A 212 -8.64 -10.54 -12.13
CA GLY A 212 -8.93 -11.90 -12.61
C GLY A 212 -7.70 -12.80 -12.76
N ILE A 213 -7.72 -13.66 -13.78
CA ILE A 213 -6.69 -14.66 -14.08
C ILE A 213 -5.59 -14.04 -14.96
N PHE A 214 -4.33 -14.36 -14.67
CA PHE A 214 -3.14 -13.81 -15.33
C PHE A 214 -3.11 -12.27 -15.38
N PRO A 215 -3.28 -11.62 -14.21
CA PRO A 215 -3.39 -10.18 -14.12
C PRO A 215 -2.09 -9.48 -14.55
N LYS A 216 -2.23 -8.26 -15.08
CA LYS A 216 -1.11 -7.43 -15.52
C LYS A 216 -0.28 -6.91 -14.33
N PHE A 217 -0.95 -6.46 -13.27
CA PHE A 217 -0.33 -5.75 -12.15
C PHE A 217 -0.31 -6.59 -10.88
N THR A 218 0.73 -7.41 -10.71
CA THR A 218 0.89 -8.25 -9.50
C THR A 218 2.15 -7.99 -8.72
N SER A 219 3.18 -7.46 -9.35
CA SER A 219 4.47 -7.17 -8.70
C SER A 219 5.40 -6.43 -9.64
N GLY A 220 6.46 -5.86 -9.11
CA GLY A 220 7.53 -5.29 -9.92
C GLY A 220 7.37 -3.79 -10.17
N MET A 221 8.30 -3.24 -10.94
CA MET A 221 8.27 -1.86 -11.39
C MET A 221 7.73 -1.79 -12.82
N HIS A 222 6.78 -0.88 -13.06
CA HIS A 222 6.18 -0.59 -14.35
C HIS A 222 6.39 0.89 -14.68
N ASP A 223 6.59 1.20 -15.96
CA ASP A 223 6.76 2.56 -16.49
C ASP A 223 7.80 3.39 -15.71
N GLY A 224 8.82 2.71 -15.13
CA GLY A 224 9.92 3.32 -14.38
C GLY A 224 9.56 3.98 -13.04
N ARG A 225 8.28 3.96 -12.62
CA ARG A 225 7.79 4.69 -11.44
C ARG A 225 6.66 4.03 -10.66
N PHE A 226 5.95 3.10 -11.26
CA PHE A 226 4.85 2.39 -10.61
C PHE A 226 5.34 1.05 -10.06
N ILE A 227 5.37 0.89 -8.74
CA ILE A 227 5.95 -0.27 -8.06
C ILE A 227 4.86 -0.98 -7.25
N ILE A 228 4.75 -2.28 -7.45
CA ILE A 228 3.76 -3.13 -6.80
C ILE A 228 4.45 -4.10 -5.85
N CYS A 229 4.13 -4.00 -4.57
CA CYS A 229 4.60 -4.91 -3.53
C CYS A 229 3.80 -6.21 -3.55
N ARG A 230 4.49 -7.35 -3.43
CA ARG A 230 3.85 -8.67 -3.33
C ARG A 230 3.24 -8.96 -1.97
N GLY A 231 3.36 -8.02 -1.04
CA GLY A 231 2.86 -8.13 0.31
C GLY A 231 3.81 -8.87 1.28
N SER A 232 3.72 -8.47 2.53
CA SER A 232 4.60 -8.90 3.62
C SER A 232 4.12 -10.16 4.32
N ALA A 233 2.88 -10.59 4.08
CA ALA A 233 2.31 -11.81 4.66
C ALA A 233 1.50 -12.63 3.66
N ASN A 234 1.25 -13.90 3.98
CA ASN A 234 0.25 -14.71 3.32
C ASN A 234 -1.09 -14.59 4.08
N ASN A 235 -2.05 -13.92 3.49
CA ASN A 235 -3.39 -13.75 4.07
C ASN A 235 -4.40 -14.78 3.58
N THR A 236 -4.18 -15.40 2.43
CA THR A 236 -5.12 -16.29 1.76
C THR A 236 -5.00 -17.70 2.32
N PHE A 237 -5.60 -17.94 3.49
CA PHE A 237 -5.70 -19.29 4.06
C PHE A 237 -6.99 -19.97 3.58
N PRO A 238 -6.97 -21.27 3.21
CA PRO A 238 -5.86 -22.23 3.32
C PRO A 238 -4.90 -22.24 2.10
N ILE A 239 -5.05 -21.34 1.15
CA ILE A 239 -4.30 -21.36 -0.11
C ILE A 239 -2.86 -20.84 0.14
N PRO A 240 -1.82 -21.68 0.04
CA PRO A 240 -0.44 -21.22 0.21
C PRO A 240 0.04 -20.41 -1.01
N ARG A 241 1.10 -19.62 -0.82
CA ARG A 241 1.83 -19.00 -1.93
C ARG A 241 2.81 -19.99 -2.55
N PHE A 242 2.80 -20.13 -3.88
CA PHE A 242 3.79 -20.92 -4.62
C PHE A 242 4.66 -20.01 -5.47
N PHE A 243 5.99 -20.19 -5.37
CA PHE A 243 7.00 -19.39 -6.07
C PHE A 243 6.86 -17.87 -5.89
N ASN A 244 6.19 -17.46 -4.82
CA ASN A 244 5.79 -16.09 -4.52
C ASN A 244 6.15 -15.74 -3.06
N PRO A 245 7.43 -15.53 -2.74
CA PRO A 245 7.82 -15.17 -1.39
C PRO A 245 7.27 -13.80 -0.99
N CYS A 246 6.87 -13.67 0.29
CA CYS A 246 6.58 -12.38 0.89
C CYS A 246 7.81 -11.47 0.82
N GLU A 247 7.59 -10.16 0.63
CA GLU A 247 8.68 -9.21 0.47
C GLU A 247 8.50 -7.91 1.25
N VAL A 248 9.62 -7.26 1.47
CA VAL A 248 9.76 -5.83 1.75
C VAL A 248 10.56 -5.25 0.58
N ILE A 249 10.19 -4.07 0.10
CA ILE A 249 10.89 -3.41 -1.01
C ILE A 249 11.81 -2.33 -0.45
N GLU A 250 13.03 -2.27 -0.95
CA GLU A 250 13.98 -1.17 -0.79
C GLU A 250 14.01 -0.36 -2.10
N ILE A 251 13.84 0.96 -2.01
CA ILE A 251 13.92 1.85 -3.17
C ILE A 251 14.96 2.92 -2.86
N GLN A 252 16.02 2.95 -3.63
CA GLN A 252 16.98 4.04 -3.61
C GLN A 252 16.57 5.05 -4.68
N VAL A 253 16.21 6.26 -4.26
CA VAL A 253 16.00 7.40 -5.18
C VAL A 253 17.25 8.26 -5.15
N THR A 254 17.78 8.58 -6.31
CA THR A 254 18.98 9.41 -6.46
C THR A 254 18.75 10.51 -7.48
N LYS A 255 19.35 11.66 -7.22
CA LYS A 255 19.43 12.74 -8.22
C LYS A 255 20.36 12.28 -9.36
N LYS A 256 19.90 12.50 -10.58
CA LYS A 256 20.64 12.26 -11.82
C LYS A 256 21.55 13.43 -12.17
#